data_d7607bb4fa1e0209bc994efe1107c494
#
_entry.id   d7607bb4fa1e0209bc994efe1107c494
#
_cell.length_a   1.000
_cell.length_b   1.000
_cell.length_c   1.000
_cell.angle_alpha   90.00
_cell.angle_beta   90.00
_cell.angle_gamma   90.00
#
_symmetry.space_group_name_H-M   'P 1'
#
loop_
_entity.id
_entity.type
_entity.pdbx_description
1 polymer ?
#
loop_
_entity_poly.entity_id
_entity_poly.type
_entity_poly.pdbx_seq_one_letter_code
_entity_poly.pdbx_strand_id
1 'polypeptide(L)'
;LLGAWRGRVLVGIGAMKRLSADSAELKSMRTHADHLGRGVASAVLDRLIAIARAEGISRLSLETGTNERFAPAVALYAKRGFFAGEAFADYANGPHNQCYHLVLAPAAT
;
A
#
# COMPACT_ATOMS: atom_id res chain seq x y z
N LEU A 1 2.89 -11.89 1.25
CA LEU A 1 2.80 -11.50 -0.15
C LEU A 1 1.45 -11.90 -0.73
N LEU A 2 0.80 -10.94 -1.36
CA LEU A 2 -0.49 -11.15 -2.01
C LEU A 2 -0.32 -10.99 -3.52
N GLY A 3 -0.84 -11.95 -4.29
CA GLY A 3 -0.83 -11.87 -5.75
C GLY A 3 -2.22 -11.71 -6.32
N ALA A 4 -2.33 -10.96 -7.41
CA ALA A 4 -3.54 -10.85 -8.21
C ALA A 4 -3.32 -11.59 -9.53
N TRP A 5 -4.28 -12.43 -9.91
CA TRP A 5 -4.16 -13.32 -11.06
C TRP A 5 -5.29 -13.07 -12.05
N ARG A 6 -4.96 -13.20 -13.32
CA ARG A 6 -5.96 -13.27 -14.39
C ARG A 6 -5.69 -14.57 -15.15
N GLY A 7 -6.55 -15.58 -14.92
CA GLY A 7 -6.26 -16.93 -15.37
C GLY A 7 -5.01 -17.46 -14.69
N ARG A 8 -3.98 -17.79 -15.47
CA ARG A 8 -2.69 -18.27 -14.97
C ARG A 8 -1.59 -17.20 -14.96
N VAL A 9 -1.94 -15.94 -15.25
CA VAL A 9 -0.98 -14.84 -15.32
C VAL A 9 -1.04 -14.04 -14.05
N LEU A 10 0.10 -13.86 -13.38
CA LEU A 10 0.25 -12.97 -12.24
C LEU A 10 0.26 -11.53 -12.76
N VAL A 11 -0.77 -10.76 -12.44
CA VAL A 11 -0.92 -9.39 -12.96
C VAL A 11 -0.57 -8.31 -11.94
N GLY A 12 -0.47 -8.66 -10.68
CA GLY A 12 -0.06 -7.71 -9.65
C GLY A 12 0.34 -8.41 -8.35
N ILE A 13 1.13 -7.73 -7.55
CA ILE A 13 1.55 -8.21 -6.22
C ILE A 13 1.51 -7.06 -5.22
N GLY A 14 1.44 -7.43 -3.96
CA GLY A 14 1.63 -6.52 -2.84
C GLY A 14 2.01 -7.33 -1.60
N ALA A 15 2.65 -6.69 -0.65
CA ALA A 15 3.06 -7.33 0.58
C ALA A 15 2.86 -6.39 1.76
N MET A 16 2.76 -6.98 2.95
CA MET A 16 2.63 -6.24 4.19
C MET A 16 3.61 -6.82 5.19
N LYS A 17 4.40 -5.95 5.83
CA LYS A 17 5.34 -6.33 6.87
C LYS A 17 4.87 -5.72 8.19
N ARG A 18 4.63 -6.56 9.19
CA ARG A 18 4.28 -6.06 10.53
C ARG A 18 5.49 -5.35 11.15
N LEU A 19 5.26 -4.15 11.66
CA LEU A 19 6.29 -3.33 12.33
C LEU A 19 6.15 -3.39 13.84
N SER A 20 4.90 -3.49 14.34
CA SER A 20 4.59 -3.60 15.75
C SER A 20 3.27 -4.34 15.91
N ALA A 21 2.75 -4.41 17.14
CA ALA A 21 1.47 -5.09 17.40
C ALA A 21 0.31 -4.47 16.61
N ASP A 22 0.37 -3.16 16.30
CA ASP A 22 -0.72 -2.41 15.70
C ASP A 22 -0.33 -1.63 14.44
N SER A 23 0.89 -1.78 13.93
CA SER A 23 1.33 -1.10 12.72
C SER A 23 2.00 -2.05 11.73
N ALA A 24 1.87 -1.76 10.44
CA ALA A 24 2.47 -2.53 9.37
C ALA A 24 2.86 -1.62 8.21
N GLU A 25 3.78 -2.11 7.40
CA GLU A 25 4.26 -1.41 6.19
C GLU A 25 3.76 -2.13 4.95
N LEU A 26 3.21 -1.37 4.00
CA LEU A 26 2.93 -1.86 2.65
C LEU A 26 4.21 -1.84 1.84
N LYS A 27 4.50 -2.96 1.19
CA LYS A 27 5.71 -3.16 0.39
C LYS A 27 5.38 -3.84 -0.94
N SER A 28 6.29 -3.72 -1.89
CA SER A 28 6.28 -4.50 -3.13
C SER A 28 4.98 -4.38 -3.94
N MET A 29 4.31 -3.25 -3.87
CA MET A 29 3.13 -2.99 -4.69
C MET A 29 3.54 -2.83 -6.15
N ARG A 30 3.16 -3.80 -6.99
CA ARG A 30 3.50 -3.80 -8.43
C ARG A 30 2.36 -4.35 -9.24
N THR A 31 2.19 -3.81 -10.43
CA THR A 31 1.24 -4.31 -11.43
C THR A 31 2.01 -4.63 -12.71
N HIS A 32 1.68 -5.77 -13.34
CA HIS A 32 2.24 -6.13 -14.63
C HIS A 32 1.96 -5.01 -15.66
N ALA A 33 2.96 -4.63 -16.45
CA ALA A 33 2.88 -3.49 -17.37
C ALA A 33 1.67 -3.55 -18.31
N ASP A 34 1.31 -4.74 -18.79
CA ASP A 34 0.18 -4.95 -19.70
C ASP A 34 -1.19 -4.82 -19.02
N HIS A 35 -1.22 -4.69 -17.68
CA HIS A 35 -2.45 -4.63 -16.89
C HIS A 35 -2.58 -3.33 -16.09
N LEU A 36 -1.75 -2.33 -16.39
CA LEU A 36 -1.85 -1.00 -15.76
C LEU A 36 -3.19 -0.36 -16.12
N GLY A 37 -3.77 0.37 -15.18
CA GLY A 37 -5.03 1.06 -15.38
C GLY A 37 -6.27 0.17 -15.37
N ARG A 38 -6.15 -1.11 -15.00
CA ARG A 38 -7.26 -2.07 -14.96
C ARG A 38 -7.75 -2.40 -13.57
N GLY A 39 -7.41 -1.58 -12.58
CA GLY A 39 -7.86 -1.78 -11.21
C GLY A 39 -7.13 -2.87 -10.43
N VAL A 40 -6.03 -3.42 -10.95
CA VAL A 40 -5.27 -4.48 -10.29
C VAL A 40 -4.66 -3.96 -8.97
N ALA A 41 -4.00 -2.81 -9.01
CA ALA A 41 -3.39 -2.22 -7.83
C ALA A 41 -4.45 -1.89 -6.77
N SER A 42 -5.61 -1.36 -7.19
CA SER A 42 -6.73 -1.09 -6.28
C SER A 42 -7.21 -2.37 -5.59
N ALA A 43 -7.37 -3.46 -6.34
CA ALA A 43 -7.83 -4.73 -5.80
C ALA A 43 -6.82 -5.29 -4.78
N VAL A 44 -5.54 -5.27 -5.10
CA VAL A 44 -4.48 -5.73 -4.19
C VAL A 44 -4.45 -4.88 -2.93
N LEU A 45 -4.47 -3.56 -3.08
CA LEU A 45 -4.45 -2.63 -1.96
C LEU A 45 -5.66 -2.81 -1.05
N ASP A 46 -6.86 -2.89 -1.62
CA ASP A 46 -8.09 -3.07 -0.84
C ASP A 46 -8.06 -4.38 -0.05
N ARG A 47 -7.52 -5.44 -0.65
CA ARG A 47 -7.38 -6.73 0.03
C ARG A 47 -6.38 -6.66 1.18
N LEU A 48 -5.24 -5.99 0.99
CA LEU A 48 -4.24 -5.80 2.04
C LEU A 48 -4.79 -4.97 3.20
N ILE A 49 -5.55 -3.92 2.90
CA ILE A 49 -6.22 -3.11 3.93
C ILE A 49 -7.20 -3.96 4.74
N ALA A 50 -7.98 -4.80 4.07
CA ALA A 50 -8.93 -5.70 4.74
C ALA A 50 -8.21 -6.70 5.65
N ILE A 51 -7.11 -7.28 5.19
CA ILE A 51 -6.28 -8.20 5.98
C ILE A 51 -5.71 -7.48 7.20
N ALA A 52 -5.16 -6.28 7.01
CA ALA A 52 -4.61 -5.48 8.11
C ALA A 52 -5.66 -5.21 9.18
N ARG A 53 -6.86 -4.81 8.77
CA ARG A 53 -7.97 -4.57 9.68
C ARG A 53 -8.34 -5.81 10.47
N ALA A 54 -8.42 -6.96 9.80
CA ALA A 54 -8.75 -8.23 10.44
C ALA A 54 -7.68 -8.66 11.45
N GLU A 55 -6.43 -8.27 11.23
CA GLU A 55 -5.31 -8.60 12.12
C GLU A 55 -5.10 -7.57 13.24
N GLY A 56 -5.98 -6.59 13.38
CA GLY A 56 -5.88 -5.57 14.42
C GLY A 56 -4.85 -4.47 14.15
N ILE A 57 -4.41 -4.33 12.91
CA ILE A 57 -3.52 -3.25 12.50
C ILE A 57 -4.32 -1.95 12.47
N SER A 58 -3.86 -0.94 13.21
CA SER A 58 -4.51 0.38 13.24
C SER A 58 -3.82 1.41 12.36
N ARG A 59 -2.60 1.14 11.90
CA ARG A 59 -1.84 2.06 11.05
C ARG A 59 -1.08 1.29 9.98
N LEU A 60 -1.35 1.61 8.72
CA LEU A 60 -0.55 1.19 7.58
C LEU A 60 0.33 2.35 7.14
N SER A 61 1.57 2.05 6.80
CA SER A 61 2.52 3.04 6.33
C SER A 61 3.21 2.54 5.08
N LEU A 62 3.65 3.45 4.24
CA LEU A 62 4.41 3.13 3.05
C LEU A 62 5.39 4.26 2.73
N GLU A 63 6.42 3.92 1.97
CA GLU A 63 7.35 4.89 1.42
C GLU A 63 7.31 4.74 -0.10
N THR A 64 7.29 5.85 -0.81
CA THR A 64 7.26 5.87 -2.28
C THR A 64 8.10 7.02 -2.82
N GLY A 65 8.47 6.92 -4.10
CA GLY A 65 9.17 8.00 -4.79
C GLY A 65 8.25 9.19 -5.07
N THR A 66 8.86 10.34 -5.31
CA THR A 66 8.13 11.59 -5.53
C THR A 66 8.08 12.01 -7.00
N ASN A 67 8.78 11.32 -7.92
CA ASN A 67 8.75 11.69 -9.32
C ASN A 67 7.44 11.25 -10.00
N GLU A 68 7.24 11.70 -11.23
CA GLU A 68 5.98 11.52 -11.96
C GLU A 68 5.59 10.05 -12.18
N ARG A 69 6.56 9.14 -12.26
CA ARG A 69 6.25 7.71 -12.45
C ARG A 69 5.45 7.12 -11.28
N PHE A 70 5.54 7.72 -10.09
CA PHE A 70 4.81 7.30 -8.91
C PHE A 70 3.47 8.01 -8.73
N ALA A 71 3.16 9.00 -9.56
CA ALA A 71 1.92 9.78 -9.42
C ALA A 71 0.64 8.93 -9.44
N PRO A 72 0.49 7.91 -10.31
CA PRO A 72 -0.69 7.06 -10.28
C PRO A 72 -0.84 6.28 -8.97
N ALA A 73 0.26 5.79 -8.41
CA ALA A 73 0.24 5.07 -7.13
C ALA A 73 -0.13 6.02 -5.99
N VAL A 74 0.46 7.21 -5.95
CA VAL A 74 0.16 8.23 -4.94
C VAL A 74 -1.32 8.61 -4.99
N ALA A 75 -1.88 8.81 -6.19
CA ALA A 75 -3.30 9.10 -6.35
C ALA A 75 -4.18 7.98 -5.82
N LEU A 76 -3.80 6.72 -6.05
CA LEU A 76 -4.51 5.56 -5.53
C LEU A 76 -4.48 5.54 -4.00
N TYR A 77 -3.33 5.75 -3.40
CA TYR A 77 -3.20 5.79 -1.94
C TYR A 77 -4.05 6.91 -1.34
N ALA A 78 -4.00 8.10 -1.95
CA ALA A 78 -4.82 9.24 -1.50
C ALA A 78 -6.31 8.93 -1.53
N LYS A 79 -6.79 8.24 -2.56
CA LYS A 79 -8.20 7.82 -2.65
C LYS A 79 -8.61 6.89 -1.53
N ARG A 80 -7.69 6.13 -0.96
CA ARG A 80 -7.95 5.22 0.15
C ARG A 80 -7.76 5.87 1.51
N GLY A 81 -7.40 7.15 1.56
CA GLY A 81 -7.26 7.92 2.79
C GLY A 81 -5.83 8.02 3.31
N PHE A 82 -4.84 7.55 2.57
CA PHE A 82 -3.44 7.75 2.94
C PHE A 82 -3.09 9.24 2.86
N PHE A 83 -2.29 9.70 3.80
CA PHE A 83 -1.82 11.08 3.86
C PHE A 83 -0.30 11.12 4.03
N ALA A 84 0.33 12.13 3.44
CA ALA A 84 1.75 12.38 3.62
C ALA A 84 2.03 12.70 5.08
N GLY A 85 3.06 12.08 5.63
CA GLY A 85 3.38 12.25 7.03
C GLY A 85 4.85 12.02 7.31
N GLU A 86 5.18 11.91 8.59
CA GLU A 86 6.55 11.74 9.07
C GLU A 86 7.15 10.41 8.63
N ALA A 87 8.46 10.35 8.58
CA ALA A 87 9.18 9.13 8.27
C ALA A 87 8.93 8.06 9.34
N PHE A 88 8.97 6.80 8.93
CA PHE A 88 8.81 5.65 9.81
C PHE A 88 9.88 4.61 9.53
N ALA A 89 10.06 3.67 10.46
CA ALA A 89 11.10 2.63 10.37
C ALA A 89 12.47 3.29 10.13
N ASP A 90 13.22 2.79 9.16
CA ASP A 90 14.54 3.33 8.80
C ASP A 90 14.50 4.33 7.65
N TYR A 91 13.31 4.74 7.21
CA TYR A 91 13.15 5.71 6.14
C TYR A 91 13.37 7.13 6.62
N ALA A 92 13.66 8.01 5.68
CA ALA A 92 13.71 9.46 5.89
C ALA A 92 13.03 10.14 4.71
N ASN A 93 12.16 11.10 4.96
CA ASN A 93 11.56 11.91 3.91
C ASN A 93 12.62 12.81 3.28
N GLY A 94 12.56 12.97 1.96
CA GLY A 94 13.52 13.79 1.23
C GLY A 94 12.93 14.24 -0.11
N PRO A 95 13.76 14.86 -0.98
CA PRO A 95 13.25 15.36 -2.25
C PRO A 95 12.83 14.27 -3.23
N HIS A 96 13.26 13.01 -3.01
CA HIS A 96 13.01 11.90 -3.92
C HIS A 96 12.09 10.85 -3.34
N ASN A 97 11.67 10.98 -2.08
CA ASN A 97 10.81 10.00 -1.42
C ASN A 97 9.93 10.66 -0.37
N GLN A 98 8.79 10.04 -0.11
CA GLN A 98 7.81 10.50 0.87
C GLN A 98 7.17 9.31 1.55
N CYS A 99 6.98 9.41 2.86
CA CYS A 99 6.21 8.44 3.62
C CYS A 99 4.74 8.85 3.71
N TYR A 100 3.86 7.85 3.67
CA TYR A 100 2.41 8.01 3.74
C TYR A 100 1.85 7.07 4.77
N HIS A 101 0.74 7.46 5.38
CA HIS A 101 0.09 6.70 6.44
C HIS A 101 -1.42 6.63 6.24
N LEU A 102 -1.99 5.50 6.64
CA LEU A 102 -3.43 5.31 6.72
C LEU A 102 -3.78 4.84 8.12
N VAL A 103 -4.67 5.56 8.80
CA VAL A 103 -5.22 5.14 10.08
C VAL A 103 -6.45 4.26 9.79
N LEU A 104 -6.47 3.06 10.35
CA LEU A 104 -7.55 2.10 10.16
C LEU A 104 -8.47 2.11 11.39
N ALA A 105 -9.77 2.22 11.11
CA ALA A 105 -10.76 1.98 12.15
C ALA A 105 -10.75 0.51 12.55
N PRO A 106 -11.05 0.18 13.83
CA PRO A 106 -11.20 -1.22 14.23
C PRO A 106 -12.24 -1.93 13.37
N ALA A 107 -12.00 -3.23 13.08
CA ALA A 107 -12.99 -4.02 12.39
C ALA A 107 -14.28 -4.07 13.22
N ALA A 108 -15.42 -3.98 12.56
CA ALA A 108 -16.72 -4.15 13.22
C ALA A 108 -16.83 -5.56 13.78
N THR A 109 -17.30 -5.69 15.01
CA THR A 109 -17.50 -6.99 15.67
C THR A 109 -18.97 -7.33 15.71
#